data_5a0179d14621b0acdc1705f0fd2345ae
#
_entry.id   5a0179d14621b0acdc1705f0fd2345ae
#
_cell.length_a   1.000
_cell.length_b   1.000
_cell.length_c   1.000
_cell.angle_alpha   90.00
_cell.angle_beta   90.00
_cell.angle_gamma   90.00
#
_symmetry.space_group_name_H-M   'P 1'
#
loop_
_entity.id
_entity.type
_entity.pdbx_description
1 polymer ?
#
loop_
_entity_poly.entity_id
_entity_poly.type
_entity_poly.pdbx_seq_one_letter_code
_entity_poly.pdbx_strand_id
1 'polypeptide(L)'
;CVPLVNRFLAQGDEVVLGGDGESLVLLRKHFPLLRVVHLAELSLSYSSGKRQVRAMLQALPKIVRAAWADHWLLEDLLGQEVFDLVVSDNRFGLFSQKTRCVYVTHQLYIHLPRMYRWLEPLAARIHGRVCRHYAETWVPDYEEAAKSLSGDLGHPKKSYYGTIRYIGPLSRFEGIKVPMRPSIIGCFDVVAVLSGLEPQRSMLEEEIVSRYSGSEERVLIVEGKPSHPMLQVTRGNICIVPYMDDAELMVLLRKAKRIIARSGYSTIMDLACIG
;
A
#
# COMPACT_ATOMS: atom_id res chain seq x y z
N CYS A 1 6.27 -0.94 -1.32
CA CYS A 1 7.39 -1.62 -2.02
C CYS A 1 8.45 -0.67 -2.60
N VAL A 2 8.11 0.50 -3.18
CA VAL A 2 9.07 1.40 -3.88
C VAL A 2 10.36 1.66 -3.05
N PRO A 3 10.31 2.04 -1.76
CA PRO A 3 11.54 2.28 -0.98
C PRO A 3 12.43 1.03 -0.82
N LEU A 4 11.82 -0.16 -0.70
CA LEU A 4 12.59 -1.41 -0.61
C LEU A 4 13.31 -1.72 -1.92
N VAL A 5 12.63 -1.56 -3.06
CA VAL A 5 13.23 -1.75 -4.39
C VAL A 5 14.41 -0.79 -4.56
N ASN A 6 14.25 0.50 -4.22
CA ASN A 6 15.33 1.48 -4.28
C ASN A 6 16.54 1.09 -3.42
N ARG A 7 16.29 0.54 -2.21
CA ARG A 7 17.38 0.09 -1.31
C ARG A 7 18.14 -1.09 -1.90
N PHE A 8 17.45 -2.09 -2.46
CA PHE A 8 18.10 -3.23 -3.11
C PHE A 8 18.92 -2.79 -4.33
N LEU A 9 18.34 -1.98 -5.22
CA LEU A 9 19.06 -1.43 -6.37
C LEU A 9 20.30 -0.61 -5.97
N ALA A 10 20.21 0.17 -4.89
CA ALA A 10 21.35 0.94 -4.36
C ALA A 10 22.46 0.06 -3.79
N GLN A 11 22.16 -1.19 -3.39
CA GLN A 11 23.14 -2.19 -2.96
C GLN A 11 23.75 -2.96 -4.13
N GLY A 12 23.25 -2.77 -5.34
CA GLY A 12 23.70 -3.45 -6.54
C GLY A 12 22.98 -4.78 -6.80
N ASP A 13 21.88 -5.04 -6.10
CA ASP A 13 21.08 -6.25 -6.27
C ASP A 13 20.31 -6.22 -7.61
N GLU A 14 20.17 -7.38 -8.23
CA GLU A 14 19.26 -7.57 -9.35
C GLU A 14 17.83 -7.79 -8.83
N VAL A 15 16.90 -6.95 -9.27
CA VAL A 15 15.52 -6.96 -8.76
C VAL A 15 14.53 -7.35 -9.85
N VAL A 16 13.67 -8.31 -9.54
CA VAL A 16 12.51 -8.69 -10.35
C VAL A 16 11.23 -8.28 -9.62
N LEU A 17 10.34 -7.59 -10.30
CA LEU A 17 9.09 -7.10 -9.73
C LEU A 17 7.97 -8.12 -9.95
N GLY A 18 7.22 -8.43 -8.91
CA GLY A 18 5.98 -9.21 -8.99
C GLY A 18 4.77 -8.37 -8.60
N GLY A 19 3.68 -8.46 -9.35
CA GLY A 19 2.46 -7.73 -9.00
C GLY A 19 1.31 -7.95 -9.98
N ASP A 20 0.20 -7.27 -9.70
CA ASP A 20 -1.01 -7.26 -10.52
C ASP A 20 -1.66 -5.86 -10.54
N GLY A 21 -2.55 -5.62 -11.49
CA GLY A 21 -3.41 -4.44 -11.57
C GLY A 21 -2.66 -3.10 -11.44
N GLU A 22 -3.29 -2.15 -10.75
CA GLU A 22 -2.77 -0.77 -10.57
C GLU A 22 -1.44 -0.72 -9.80
N SER A 23 -1.20 -1.67 -8.89
CA SER A 23 0.04 -1.75 -8.14
C SER A 23 1.23 -2.04 -9.06
N LEU A 24 1.05 -2.92 -10.04
CA LEU A 24 2.07 -3.22 -11.03
C LEU A 24 2.29 -2.07 -12.01
N VAL A 25 1.23 -1.36 -12.42
CA VAL A 25 1.33 -0.16 -13.24
C VAL A 25 2.15 0.91 -12.53
N LEU A 26 1.92 1.11 -11.24
CA LEU A 26 2.69 2.06 -10.42
C LEU A 26 4.17 1.64 -10.34
N LEU A 27 4.46 0.38 -10.04
CA LEU A 27 5.84 -0.12 -9.98
C LEU A 27 6.57 0.04 -11.31
N ARG A 28 5.91 -0.23 -12.44
CA ARG A 28 6.48 -0.01 -13.78
C ARG A 28 6.78 1.45 -14.09
N LYS A 29 5.98 2.38 -13.57
CA LYS A 29 6.29 3.82 -13.71
C LYS A 29 7.55 4.22 -12.95
N HIS A 30 7.76 3.68 -11.75
CA HIS A 30 8.97 3.92 -10.97
C HIS A 30 10.20 3.19 -11.52
N PHE A 31 10.00 1.98 -12.05
CA PHE A 31 11.08 1.07 -12.46
C PHE A 31 10.83 0.49 -13.85
N PRO A 32 10.89 1.32 -14.92
CA PRO A 32 10.51 0.89 -16.27
C PRO A 32 11.46 -0.16 -16.89
N LEU A 33 12.67 -0.26 -16.37
CA LEU A 33 13.72 -1.18 -16.90
C LEU A 33 13.75 -2.53 -16.16
N LEU A 34 13.07 -2.67 -15.03
CA LEU A 34 13.08 -3.92 -14.28
C LEU A 34 12.17 -4.96 -14.94
N ARG A 35 12.62 -6.23 -14.89
CA ARG A 35 11.80 -7.37 -15.29
C ARG A 35 10.57 -7.50 -14.39
N VAL A 36 9.46 -7.87 -14.98
CA VAL A 36 8.18 -7.99 -14.29
C VAL A 36 7.59 -9.38 -14.47
N VAL A 37 7.08 -9.93 -13.37
CA VAL A 37 6.29 -11.16 -13.32
C VAL A 37 4.86 -10.80 -12.94
N HIS A 38 3.89 -11.28 -13.70
CA HIS A 38 2.48 -11.08 -13.43
C HIS A 38 2.00 -12.11 -12.41
N LEU A 39 1.56 -11.64 -11.26
CA LEU A 39 0.97 -12.44 -10.19
C LEU A 39 -0.53 -12.61 -10.41
N ALA A 40 -1.14 -13.57 -9.69
CA ALA A 40 -2.56 -13.79 -9.76
C ALA A 40 -3.36 -12.52 -9.40
N GLU A 41 -4.35 -12.19 -10.20
CA GLU A 41 -5.19 -11.02 -9.96
C GLU A 41 -6.00 -11.20 -8.67
N LEU A 42 -5.82 -10.27 -7.74
CA LEU A 42 -6.53 -10.21 -6.46
C LEU A 42 -7.46 -8.99 -6.43
N SER A 43 -8.51 -9.01 -7.25
CA SER A 43 -9.53 -7.96 -7.24
C SER A 43 -10.44 -8.13 -6.01
N LEU A 44 -10.16 -7.38 -4.94
CA LEU A 44 -11.02 -7.30 -3.77
C LEU A 44 -11.93 -6.08 -3.89
N SER A 45 -13.25 -6.30 -3.94
CA SER A 45 -14.23 -5.21 -3.81
C SER A 45 -14.73 -5.16 -2.37
N TYR A 46 -14.65 -3.99 -1.75
CA TYR A 46 -15.19 -3.78 -0.42
C TYR A 46 -16.57 -3.13 -0.51
N SER A 47 -17.55 -3.75 0.15
CA SER A 47 -18.84 -3.08 0.37
C SER A 47 -18.76 -2.20 1.62
N SER A 48 -19.48 -1.07 1.63
CA SER A 48 -19.55 -0.19 2.78
C SER A 48 -20.50 -0.73 3.86
N GLY A 49 -20.19 -0.46 5.14
CA GLY A 49 -21.07 -0.68 6.28
C GLY A 49 -21.19 -2.14 6.76
N LYS A 50 -22.37 -2.51 7.28
CA LYS A 50 -22.66 -3.81 7.94
C LYS A 50 -22.42 -5.05 7.06
N ARG A 51 -22.31 -4.89 5.74
CA ARG A 51 -22.06 -5.96 4.77
C ARG A 51 -20.56 -6.31 4.61
N GLN A 52 -19.67 -5.53 5.23
CA GLN A 52 -18.21 -5.68 5.06
C GLN A 52 -17.69 -7.06 5.47
N VAL A 53 -18.16 -7.60 6.61
CA VAL A 53 -17.74 -8.93 7.08
C VAL A 53 -18.19 -10.02 6.13
N ARG A 54 -19.43 -9.92 5.62
CA ARG A 54 -19.94 -10.90 4.65
C ARG A 54 -19.15 -10.83 3.33
N ALA A 55 -18.84 -9.65 2.85
CA ALA A 55 -18.00 -9.46 1.66
C ALA A 55 -16.60 -10.03 1.87
N MET A 56 -16.01 -9.84 3.05
CA MET A 56 -14.71 -10.40 3.41
C MET A 56 -14.74 -11.94 3.45
N LEU A 57 -15.77 -12.55 4.04
CA LEU A 57 -15.94 -14.00 4.03
C LEU A 57 -16.14 -14.57 2.62
N GLN A 58 -16.89 -13.86 1.77
CA GLN A 58 -17.07 -14.22 0.36
C GLN A 58 -15.79 -14.08 -0.47
N ALA A 59 -14.87 -13.20 -0.05
CA ALA A 59 -13.58 -13.02 -0.69
C ALA A 59 -12.55 -14.10 -0.31
N LEU A 60 -12.72 -14.80 0.83
CA LEU A 60 -11.76 -15.81 1.30
C LEU A 60 -11.41 -16.87 0.24
N PRO A 61 -12.37 -17.49 -0.50
CA PRO A 61 -12.02 -18.47 -1.52
C PRO A 61 -11.17 -17.88 -2.65
N LYS A 62 -11.39 -16.60 -3.01
CA LYS A 62 -10.60 -15.90 -4.02
C LYS A 62 -9.19 -15.65 -3.52
N ILE A 63 -9.05 -15.19 -2.27
CA ILE A 63 -7.74 -14.97 -1.61
C ILE A 63 -6.94 -16.27 -1.58
N VAL A 64 -7.57 -17.36 -1.17
CA VAL A 64 -6.92 -18.68 -1.11
C VAL A 64 -6.47 -19.14 -2.50
N ARG A 65 -7.34 -19.02 -3.51
CA ARG A 65 -6.99 -19.39 -4.90
C ARG A 65 -5.83 -18.55 -5.44
N ALA A 66 -5.86 -17.23 -5.20
CA ALA A 66 -4.77 -16.35 -5.61
C ALA A 66 -3.46 -16.71 -4.90
N ALA A 67 -3.50 -16.98 -3.59
CA ALA A 67 -2.33 -17.43 -2.84
C ALA A 67 -1.75 -18.76 -3.38
N TRP A 68 -2.60 -19.71 -3.73
CA TRP A 68 -2.15 -20.97 -4.36
C TRP A 68 -1.55 -20.73 -5.75
N ALA A 69 -2.17 -19.88 -6.57
CA ALA A 69 -1.64 -19.54 -7.89
C ALA A 69 -0.28 -18.84 -7.80
N ASP A 70 -0.13 -17.88 -6.87
CA ASP A 70 1.13 -17.21 -6.59
C ASP A 70 2.21 -18.19 -6.11
N HIS A 71 1.83 -19.17 -5.27
CA HIS A 71 2.76 -20.18 -4.77
C HIS A 71 3.30 -21.06 -5.89
N TRP A 72 2.42 -21.59 -6.74
CA TRP A 72 2.86 -22.42 -7.87
C TRP A 72 3.68 -21.64 -8.89
N LEU A 73 3.32 -20.39 -9.16
CA LEU A 73 4.10 -19.51 -10.03
C LEU A 73 5.52 -19.29 -9.47
N LEU A 74 5.64 -19.04 -8.16
CA LEU A 74 6.93 -18.89 -7.50
C LEU A 74 7.75 -20.18 -7.56
N GLU A 75 7.13 -21.34 -7.30
CA GLU A 75 7.81 -22.63 -7.35
C GLU A 75 8.33 -22.97 -8.77
N ASP A 76 7.56 -22.60 -9.81
CA ASP A 76 7.97 -22.74 -11.22
C ASP A 76 9.14 -21.81 -11.54
N LEU A 77 9.09 -20.55 -11.15
CA LEU A 77 10.19 -19.60 -11.31
C LEU A 77 11.47 -20.07 -10.61
N LEU A 78 11.36 -20.56 -9.38
CA LEU A 78 12.49 -21.11 -8.61
C LEU A 78 13.00 -22.46 -9.17
N GLY A 79 12.25 -23.08 -10.05
CA GLY A 79 12.71 -24.23 -10.83
C GLY A 79 13.55 -23.85 -12.05
N GLN A 80 13.41 -22.62 -12.52
CA GLN A 80 14.09 -22.10 -13.72
C GLN A 80 15.26 -21.18 -13.38
N GLU A 81 15.16 -20.43 -12.29
CA GLU A 81 16.09 -19.37 -11.90
C GLU A 81 16.38 -19.41 -10.40
N VAL A 82 17.56 -18.89 -10.02
CA VAL A 82 17.97 -18.78 -8.62
C VAL A 82 17.65 -17.37 -8.13
N PHE A 83 16.92 -17.29 -7.02
CA PHE A 83 16.69 -16.05 -6.29
C PHE A 83 17.24 -16.22 -4.87
N ASP A 84 18.03 -15.27 -4.39
CA ASP A 84 18.59 -15.30 -3.03
C ASP A 84 17.55 -14.88 -1.99
N LEU A 85 16.59 -14.03 -2.40
CA LEU A 85 15.57 -13.48 -1.53
C LEU A 85 14.25 -13.24 -2.29
N VAL A 86 13.15 -13.66 -1.69
CA VAL A 86 11.80 -13.30 -2.11
C VAL A 86 11.17 -12.43 -1.05
N VAL A 87 10.73 -11.21 -1.43
CA VAL A 87 10.03 -10.29 -0.54
C VAL A 87 8.57 -10.20 -0.94
N SER A 88 7.70 -10.70 -0.08
CA SER A 88 6.26 -10.75 -0.30
C SER A 88 5.55 -9.62 0.46
N ASP A 89 5.08 -8.60 -0.25
CA ASP A 89 4.32 -7.49 0.33
C ASP A 89 2.83 -7.81 0.36
N ASN A 90 2.34 -8.22 1.53
CA ASN A 90 0.95 -8.58 1.80
C ASN A 90 0.35 -9.68 0.89
N ARG A 91 1.19 -10.54 0.30
CA ARG A 91 0.76 -11.69 -0.49
C ARG A 91 1.10 -12.99 0.20
N PHE A 92 0.08 -13.79 0.50
CA PHE A 92 0.23 -14.99 1.35
C PHE A 92 0.85 -16.19 0.64
N GLY A 93 0.92 -16.20 -0.69
CA GLY A 93 1.37 -17.35 -1.49
C GLY A 93 2.85 -17.35 -1.85
N LEU A 94 3.55 -16.24 -1.71
CA LEU A 94 4.95 -16.09 -2.18
C LEU A 94 5.95 -16.59 -1.13
N PHE A 95 5.90 -17.88 -0.81
CA PHE A 95 6.86 -18.55 0.06
C PHE A 95 7.36 -19.84 -0.58
N SER A 96 8.60 -20.23 -0.27
CA SER A 96 9.23 -21.48 -0.72
C SER A 96 10.29 -21.93 0.29
N GLN A 97 10.63 -23.20 0.25
CA GLN A 97 11.80 -23.72 1.00
C GLN A 97 13.09 -23.69 0.18
N LYS A 98 13.01 -23.39 -1.12
CA LYS A 98 14.15 -23.33 -2.02
C LYS A 98 14.98 -22.06 -1.87
N THR A 99 14.38 -21.01 -1.30
CA THR A 99 15.02 -19.71 -1.08
C THR A 99 14.52 -19.04 0.18
N ARG A 100 15.24 -18.03 0.64
CA ARG A 100 14.80 -17.21 1.77
C ARG A 100 13.63 -16.35 1.37
N CYS A 101 12.46 -16.52 2.01
CA CYS A 101 11.26 -15.73 1.80
C CYS A 101 10.98 -14.87 3.02
N VAL A 102 10.64 -13.61 2.79
CA VAL A 102 10.30 -12.62 3.82
C VAL A 102 8.91 -12.08 3.53
N TYR A 103 8.10 -11.97 4.57
CA TYR A 103 6.76 -11.41 4.49
C TYR A 103 6.73 -9.98 5.03
N VAL A 104 6.25 -9.03 4.25
CA VAL A 104 6.11 -7.63 4.67
C VAL A 104 4.65 -7.35 4.99
N THR A 105 4.38 -6.90 6.20
CA THR A 105 3.03 -6.48 6.61
C THR A 105 3.07 -5.54 7.81
N HIS A 106 2.19 -4.56 7.81
CA HIS A 106 1.93 -3.69 8.96
C HIS A 106 0.79 -4.20 9.84
N GLN A 107 0.10 -5.26 9.41
CA GLN A 107 -1.07 -5.82 10.08
C GLN A 107 -0.75 -7.21 10.66
N LEU A 108 0.01 -7.23 11.75
CA LEU A 108 0.19 -8.46 12.54
C LEU A 108 -1.09 -8.82 13.29
N TYR A 109 -1.88 -7.84 13.73
CA TYR A 109 -3.16 -8.05 14.38
C TYR A 109 -4.31 -7.58 13.48
N ILE A 110 -5.38 -8.38 13.43
CA ILE A 110 -6.55 -8.08 12.62
C ILE A 110 -7.69 -7.72 13.54
N HIS A 111 -8.07 -6.43 13.53
CA HIS A 111 -9.27 -5.99 14.25
C HIS A 111 -10.52 -6.37 13.49
N LEU A 112 -11.43 -7.06 14.19
CA LEU A 112 -12.74 -7.38 13.66
C LEU A 112 -13.80 -6.41 14.24
N PRO A 113 -14.93 -6.21 13.52
CA PRO A 113 -16.05 -5.46 14.04
C PRO A 113 -16.48 -5.95 15.42
N ARG A 114 -16.98 -5.03 16.28
CA ARG A 114 -17.26 -5.30 17.69
C ARG A 114 -17.98 -6.62 17.99
N MET A 115 -18.93 -6.99 17.14
CA MET A 115 -19.70 -8.22 17.29
C MET A 115 -18.90 -9.51 17.00
N TYR A 116 -17.74 -9.41 16.32
CA TYR A 116 -16.88 -10.54 15.94
C TYR A 116 -15.52 -10.52 16.64
N ARG A 117 -15.30 -9.63 17.61
CA ARG A 117 -14.00 -9.49 18.32
C ARG A 117 -13.54 -10.78 18.98
N TRP A 118 -14.45 -11.63 19.40
CA TRP A 118 -14.13 -12.93 19.97
C TRP A 118 -13.41 -13.88 19.01
N LEU A 119 -13.48 -13.62 17.67
CA LEU A 119 -12.75 -14.35 16.63
C LEU A 119 -11.35 -13.79 16.37
N GLU A 120 -10.99 -12.62 16.90
CA GLU A 120 -9.68 -12.01 16.66
C GLU A 120 -8.50 -12.93 17.04
N PRO A 121 -8.54 -13.67 18.18
CA PRO A 121 -7.46 -14.61 18.51
C PRO A 121 -7.32 -15.76 17.51
N LEU A 122 -8.42 -16.20 16.92
CA LEU A 122 -8.41 -17.24 15.90
C LEU A 122 -7.83 -16.70 14.59
N ALA A 123 -8.27 -15.49 14.16
CA ALA A 123 -7.74 -14.82 12.99
C ALA A 123 -6.23 -14.58 13.12
N ALA A 124 -5.77 -14.11 14.29
CA ALA A 124 -4.34 -13.91 14.57
C ALA A 124 -3.54 -15.21 14.53
N ARG A 125 -4.09 -16.33 15.03
CA ARG A 125 -3.44 -17.65 14.95
C ARG A 125 -3.33 -18.15 13.52
N ILE A 126 -4.38 -17.97 12.70
CA ILE A 126 -4.37 -18.37 11.28
C ILE A 126 -3.33 -17.53 10.54
N HIS A 127 -3.36 -16.20 10.71
CA HIS A 127 -2.39 -15.30 10.08
C HIS A 127 -0.96 -15.62 10.53
N GLY A 128 -0.73 -15.80 11.83
CA GLY A 128 0.57 -16.21 12.36
C GLY A 128 1.06 -17.56 11.83
N ARG A 129 0.14 -18.49 11.49
CA ARG A 129 0.52 -19.75 10.84
C ARG A 129 1.01 -19.51 9.41
N VAL A 130 0.39 -18.61 8.68
CA VAL A 130 0.86 -18.21 7.35
C VAL A 130 2.24 -17.53 7.43
N CYS A 131 2.41 -16.59 8.35
CA CYS A 131 3.69 -15.90 8.54
C CYS A 131 4.86 -16.85 8.88
N ARG A 132 4.59 -17.99 9.54
CA ARG A 132 5.63 -18.99 9.84
C ARG A 132 6.16 -19.78 8.64
N HIS A 133 5.56 -19.66 7.46
CA HIS A 133 6.13 -20.18 6.22
C HIS A 133 7.28 -19.31 5.69
N TYR A 134 7.41 -18.09 6.23
CA TYR A 134 8.46 -17.15 5.88
C TYR A 134 9.58 -17.18 6.93
N ALA A 135 10.82 -16.94 6.50
CA ALA A 135 11.97 -16.86 7.38
C ALA A 135 11.82 -15.72 8.42
N GLU A 136 11.30 -14.59 7.96
CA GLU A 136 11.04 -13.42 8.79
C GLU A 136 9.75 -12.71 8.35
N THR A 137 9.11 -12.02 9.28
CA THR A 137 8.05 -11.05 8.98
C THR A 137 8.61 -9.65 9.23
N TRP A 138 8.70 -8.85 8.17
CA TRP A 138 9.14 -7.47 8.24
C TRP A 138 7.95 -6.55 8.45
N VAL A 139 8.04 -5.71 9.49
CA VAL A 139 7.01 -4.73 9.82
C VAL A 139 7.53 -3.35 9.47
N PRO A 140 6.93 -2.66 8.49
CA PRO A 140 7.34 -1.31 8.09
C PRO A 140 6.86 -0.27 9.09
N ASP A 141 7.31 -0.35 10.33
CA ASP A 141 6.98 0.53 11.44
C ASP A 141 8.19 0.68 12.36
N TYR A 142 8.12 1.59 13.31
CA TYR A 142 9.10 1.72 14.38
C TYR A 142 9.01 0.54 15.34
N GLU A 143 10.15 0.07 15.84
CA GLU A 143 10.21 -1.01 16.85
C GLU A 143 9.61 -0.57 18.19
N GLU A 144 9.79 0.71 18.54
CA GLU A 144 9.22 1.30 19.75
C GLU A 144 7.70 1.51 19.59
N ALA A 145 6.90 0.77 20.33
CA ALA A 145 5.44 0.85 20.27
C ALA A 145 4.89 2.28 20.51
N ALA A 146 5.60 3.09 21.31
CA ALA A 146 5.21 4.49 21.57
C ALA A 146 5.33 5.41 20.33
N LYS A 147 6.17 5.02 19.34
CA LYS A 147 6.36 5.74 18.08
C LYS A 147 5.61 5.09 16.92
N SER A 148 4.94 3.97 17.16
CA SER A 148 4.28 3.20 16.11
C SER A 148 3.25 4.02 15.34
N LEU A 149 3.30 3.91 14.02
CA LEU A 149 2.32 4.49 13.10
C LEU A 149 1.10 3.57 12.91
N SER A 150 1.29 2.26 13.12
CA SER A 150 0.23 1.24 12.97
C SER A 150 -0.49 0.91 14.28
N GLY A 151 0.04 1.38 15.42
CA GLY A 151 -0.51 1.09 16.74
C GLY A 151 -0.60 -0.41 17.02
N ASP A 152 -1.70 -0.85 17.59
CA ASP A 152 -1.94 -2.26 17.94
C ASP A 152 -1.93 -3.21 16.71
N LEU A 153 -2.08 -2.70 15.50
CA LEU A 153 -2.03 -3.53 14.28
C LEU A 153 -0.64 -4.12 14.05
N GLY A 154 0.41 -3.31 14.21
CA GLY A 154 1.80 -3.76 14.06
C GLY A 154 2.46 -4.22 15.36
N HIS A 155 1.87 -3.90 16.52
CA HIS A 155 2.40 -4.23 17.85
C HIS A 155 1.40 -5.07 18.67
N PRO A 156 1.16 -6.33 18.28
CA PRO A 156 0.19 -7.17 18.97
C PRO A 156 0.71 -7.55 20.37
N LYS A 157 -0.19 -7.51 21.38
CA LYS A 157 0.09 -7.92 22.77
C LYS A 157 0.49 -9.39 22.90
N LYS A 158 0.07 -10.23 21.95
CA LYS A 158 0.40 -11.66 21.88
C LYS A 158 0.99 -11.97 20.52
N SER A 159 2.20 -12.51 20.50
CA SER A 159 2.84 -12.94 19.26
C SER A 159 2.42 -14.38 18.92
N TYR A 160 1.86 -14.56 17.74
CA TYR A 160 1.61 -15.87 17.12
C TYR A 160 2.53 -16.09 15.91
N TYR A 161 3.45 -15.16 15.70
CA TYR A 161 4.28 -15.04 14.51
C TYR A 161 5.67 -15.64 14.79
N GLY A 162 6.39 -15.98 13.72
CA GLY A 162 7.80 -16.35 13.80
C GLY A 162 8.67 -15.14 14.14
N THR A 163 9.82 -15.04 13.50
CA THR A 163 10.74 -13.90 13.70
C THR A 163 10.14 -12.63 13.11
N ILE A 164 9.93 -11.63 13.96
CA ILE A 164 9.47 -10.29 13.54
C ILE A 164 10.66 -9.35 13.52
N ARG A 165 10.77 -8.54 12.49
CA ARG A 165 11.76 -7.47 12.35
C ARG A 165 11.06 -6.17 11.97
N TYR A 166 11.20 -5.14 12.79
CA TYR A 166 10.77 -3.79 12.45
C TYR A 166 11.83 -3.14 11.56
N ILE A 167 11.40 -2.65 10.38
CA ILE A 167 12.31 -2.13 9.34
C ILE A 167 12.21 -0.61 9.17
N GLY A 168 11.46 0.05 10.05
CA GLY A 168 11.12 1.46 9.94
C GLY A 168 10.02 1.73 8.90
N PRO A 169 9.38 2.89 8.96
CA PRO A 169 8.38 3.31 7.98
C PRO A 169 8.96 3.31 6.56
N LEU A 170 8.15 2.88 5.60
CA LEU A 170 8.51 2.85 4.18
C LEU A 170 7.71 3.90 3.42
N SER A 171 8.22 5.11 3.35
CA SER A 171 7.60 6.19 2.58
C SER A 171 8.19 6.25 1.17
N ARG A 172 7.32 6.42 0.18
CA ARG A 172 7.76 6.71 -1.20
C ARG A 172 8.46 8.07 -1.32
N PHE A 173 8.31 8.94 -0.33
CA PHE A 173 8.97 10.25 -0.28
C PHE A 173 10.39 10.20 0.32
N GLU A 174 10.82 9.04 0.83
CA GLU A 174 12.16 8.87 1.39
C GLU A 174 13.23 9.11 0.31
N GLY A 175 14.16 10.03 0.58
CA GLY A 175 15.29 10.33 -0.32
C GLY A 175 14.92 11.07 -1.61
N ILE A 176 13.67 11.50 -1.80
CA ILE A 176 13.27 12.25 -2.98
C ILE A 176 13.91 13.64 -2.98
N LYS A 177 14.56 13.96 -4.09
CA LYS A 177 15.05 15.34 -4.37
C LYS A 177 13.88 16.19 -4.85
N VAL A 178 13.67 17.32 -4.19
CA VAL A 178 12.61 18.28 -4.56
C VAL A 178 12.88 18.84 -5.97
N PRO A 179 11.92 18.78 -6.89
CA PRO A 179 12.09 19.35 -8.23
C PRO A 179 12.23 20.88 -8.16
N MET A 180 13.12 21.43 -8.97
CA MET A 180 13.31 22.89 -9.02
C MET A 180 12.06 23.63 -9.56
N ARG A 181 11.25 22.97 -10.39
CA ARG A 181 10.01 23.53 -10.95
C ARG A 181 8.93 22.43 -10.97
N PRO A 182 7.88 22.53 -10.15
CA PRO A 182 6.74 21.62 -10.23
C PRO A 182 5.95 21.87 -11.51
N SER A 183 5.41 20.80 -12.14
CA SER A 183 4.60 20.91 -13.37
C SER A 183 3.24 21.55 -13.10
N ILE A 184 2.68 21.34 -11.91
CA ILE A 184 1.45 22.00 -11.47
C ILE A 184 1.81 23.29 -10.73
N ILE A 185 1.62 24.41 -11.43
CA ILE A 185 1.82 25.75 -10.86
C ILE A 185 0.57 26.13 -10.10
N GLY A 186 0.67 26.20 -8.78
CA GLY A 186 -0.41 26.73 -7.94
C GLY A 186 -0.18 26.46 -6.47
N CYS A 187 -0.68 27.35 -5.63
CA CYS A 187 -0.84 27.10 -4.20
C CYS A 187 -2.24 26.53 -3.98
N PHE A 188 -2.35 25.36 -3.37
CA PHE A 188 -3.61 24.78 -2.97
C PHE A 188 -3.72 24.85 -1.45
N ASP A 189 -4.89 25.30 -0.97
CA ASP A 189 -5.16 25.35 0.47
C ASP A 189 -5.43 23.94 1.00
N VAL A 190 -6.06 23.12 0.17
CA VAL A 190 -6.42 21.72 0.49
C VAL A 190 -5.86 20.80 -0.57
N VAL A 191 -5.13 19.77 -0.17
CA VAL A 191 -4.68 18.68 -1.05
C VAL A 191 -5.31 17.38 -0.58
N ALA A 192 -6.11 16.78 -1.46
CA ALA A 192 -6.74 15.48 -1.20
C ALA A 192 -6.00 14.38 -1.97
N VAL A 193 -5.55 13.35 -1.26
CA VAL A 193 -4.92 12.18 -1.87
C VAL A 193 -5.85 10.99 -1.69
N LEU A 194 -6.49 10.60 -2.78
CA LEU A 194 -7.42 9.49 -2.78
C LEU A 194 -6.64 8.18 -2.98
N SER A 195 -6.98 7.20 -2.18
CA SER A 195 -6.37 5.86 -2.23
C SER A 195 -7.39 4.79 -1.92
N GLY A 196 -7.05 3.54 -2.24
CA GLY A 196 -7.88 2.39 -1.95
C GLY A 196 -8.87 2.04 -3.04
N LEU A 197 -9.74 1.08 -2.72
CA LEU A 197 -10.62 0.43 -3.67
C LEU A 197 -11.92 1.20 -3.89
N GLU A 198 -12.55 0.98 -5.04
CA GLU A 198 -13.90 1.43 -5.31
C GLU A 198 -14.93 0.65 -4.46
N PRO A 199 -16.08 1.24 -4.11
CA PRO A 199 -16.56 2.58 -4.44
C PRO A 199 -16.11 3.67 -3.45
N GLN A 200 -15.38 3.34 -2.37
CA GLN A 200 -15.06 4.28 -1.30
C GLN A 200 -14.20 5.45 -1.77
N ARG A 201 -13.37 5.25 -2.80
CA ARG A 201 -12.56 6.31 -3.41
C ARG A 201 -13.44 7.35 -4.07
N SER A 202 -14.37 6.92 -4.95
CA SER A 202 -15.30 7.80 -5.63
C SER A 202 -16.25 8.51 -4.66
N MET A 203 -16.72 7.83 -3.62
CA MET A 203 -17.55 8.45 -2.56
C MET A 203 -16.82 9.58 -1.83
N LEU A 204 -15.53 9.39 -1.51
CA LEU A 204 -14.73 10.45 -0.87
C LEU A 204 -14.49 11.62 -1.82
N GLU A 205 -14.26 11.34 -3.11
CA GLU A 205 -14.12 12.39 -4.13
C GLU A 205 -15.40 13.24 -4.21
N GLU A 206 -16.55 12.59 -4.33
CA GLU A 206 -17.87 13.29 -4.37
C GLU A 206 -18.11 14.12 -3.12
N GLU A 207 -17.77 13.61 -1.94
CA GLU A 207 -17.89 14.34 -0.67
C GLU A 207 -17.00 15.60 -0.67
N ILE A 208 -15.74 15.47 -1.12
CA ILE A 208 -14.82 16.62 -1.19
C ILE A 208 -15.32 17.65 -2.20
N VAL A 209 -15.74 17.22 -3.38
CA VAL A 209 -16.30 18.12 -4.41
C VAL A 209 -17.53 18.83 -3.87
N SER A 210 -18.47 18.12 -3.26
CA SER A 210 -19.66 18.72 -2.65
C SER A 210 -19.34 19.74 -1.57
N ARG A 211 -18.36 19.44 -0.71
CA ARG A 211 -17.98 20.28 0.43
C ARG A 211 -17.27 21.58 0.03
N TYR A 212 -16.41 21.52 -0.99
CA TYR A 212 -15.53 22.62 -1.36
C TYR A 212 -15.96 23.38 -2.62
N SER A 213 -16.96 22.89 -3.36
CA SER A 213 -17.46 23.56 -4.57
C SER A 213 -17.97 24.95 -4.23
N GLY A 214 -17.43 25.97 -4.92
CA GLY A 214 -17.77 27.37 -4.69
C GLY A 214 -17.18 28.00 -3.42
N SER A 215 -16.31 27.30 -2.68
CA SER A 215 -15.57 27.91 -1.57
C SER A 215 -14.41 28.78 -2.09
N GLU A 216 -13.86 29.62 -1.23
CA GLU A 216 -12.67 30.44 -1.53
C GLU A 216 -11.38 29.61 -1.53
N GLU A 217 -11.40 28.41 -0.96
CA GLU A 217 -10.23 27.53 -0.85
C GLU A 217 -9.95 26.83 -2.19
N ARG A 218 -8.69 26.87 -2.61
CA ARG A 218 -8.24 26.11 -3.79
C ARG A 218 -7.95 24.68 -3.40
N VAL A 219 -8.60 23.74 -4.06
CA VAL A 219 -8.51 22.31 -3.74
C VAL A 219 -7.85 21.55 -4.88
N LEU A 220 -6.89 20.70 -4.56
CA LEU A 220 -6.34 19.69 -5.45
C LEU A 220 -6.81 18.31 -5.01
N ILE A 221 -7.35 17.54 -5.94
CA ILE A 221 -7.69 16.13 -5.73
C ILE A 221 -6.78 15.27 -6.61
N VAL A 222 -5.98 14.39 -6.00
CA VAL A 222 -5.17 13.38 -6.67
C VAL A 222 -5.89 12.04 -6.52
N GLU A 223 -6.46 11.52 -7.60
CA GLU A 223 -7.36 10.35 -7.56
C GLU A 223 -6.67 9.02 -7.27
N GLY A 224 -5.33 8.92 -7.46
CA GLY A 224 -4.59 7.67 -7.30
C GLY A 224 -4.89 6.63 -8.38
N LYS A 225 -5.07 7.07 -9.62
CA LYS A 225 -5.36 6.25 -10.81
C LYS A 225 -4.18 6.29 -11.80
N PRO A 226 -3.07 5.61 -11.54
CA PRO A 226 -1.86 5.70 -12.38
C PRO A 226 -2.05 5.15 -13.80
N SER A 227 -3.02 4.30 -14.06
CA SER A 227 -3.34 3.77 -15.39
C SER A 227 -4.14 4.75 -16.27
N HIS A 228 -4.75 5.79 -15.68
CA HIS A 228 -5.55 6.74 -16.43
C HIS A 228 -4.67 7.77 -17.16
N PRO A 229 -5.12 8.30 -18.32
CA PRO A 229 -4.45 9.41 -18.99
C PRO A 229 -4.30 10.61 -18.07
N MET A 230 -3.16 11.31 -18.17
CA MET A 230 -2.88 12.53 -17.40
C MET A 230 -3.74 13.69 -17.91
N LEU A 231 -5.01 13.70 -17.55
CA LEU A 231 -5.96 14.75 -17.85
C LEU A 231 -6.28 15.51 -16.58
N GLN A 232 -5.88 16.79 -16.54
CA GLN A 232 -6.27 17.69 -15.48
C GLN A 232 -7.68 18.22 -15.77
N VAL A 233 -8.58 18.06 -14.82
CA VAL A 233 -9.93 18.63 -14.88
C VAL A 233 -10.05 19.71 -13.83
N THR A 234 -10.43 20.92 -14.25
CA THR A 234 -10.68 22.04 -13.32
C THR A 234 -12.17 22.38 -13.30
N ARG A 235 -12.75 22.39 -12.12
CA ARG A 235 -14.15 22.75 -11.86
C ARG A 235 -14.17 23.87 -10.81
N GLY A 236 -14.24 25.14 -11.29
CA GLY A 236 -14.15 26.30 -10.40
C GLY A 236 -12.83 26.34 -9.61
N ASN A 237 -12.91 26.22 -8.30
CA ASN A 237 -11.78 26.23 -7.38
C ASN A 237 -11.16 24.82 -7.14
N ILE A 238 -11.70 23.78 -7.77
CA ILE A 238 -11.25 22.39 -7.59
C ILE A 238 -10.51 21.91 -8.83
N CYS A 239 -9.27 21.47 -8.64
CA CYS A 239 -8.43 20.82 -9.65
C CYS A 239 -8.37 19.32 -9.36
N ILE A 240 -8.65 18.47 -10.35
CA ILE A 240 -8.64 17.02 -10.23
C ILE A 240 -7.61 16.47 -11.20
N VAL A 241 -6.72 15.61 -10.70
CA VAL A 241 -5.72 14.89 -11.50
C VAL A 241 -5.76 13.40 -11.18
N PRO A 242 -5.66 12.52 -12.18
CA PRO A 242 -5.74 11.08 -11.94
C PRO A 242 -4.55 10.55 -11.14
N TYR A 243 -3.38 11.09 -11.38
CA TYR A 243 -2.11 10.72 -10.73
C TYR A 243 -1.15 11.90 -10.71
N MET A 244 -0.17 11.88 -9.84
CA MET A 244 0.87 12.87 -9.74
C MET A 244 2.20 12.22 -9.41
N ASP A 245 3.30 12.77 -9.93
CA ASP A 245 4.66 12.36 -9.57
C ASP A 245 4.92 12.58 -8.07
N ASP A 246 5.65 11.66 -7.45
CA ASP A 246 5.84 11.66 -6.01
C ASP A 246 6.60 12.91 -5.52
N ALA A 247 7.55 13.42 -6.29
CA ALA A 247 8.30 14.61 -5.90
C ALA A 247 7.42 15.87 -5.94
N GLU A 248 6.55 15.98 -6.94
CA GLU A 248 5.58 17.07 -7.05
C GLU A 248 4.53 16.99 -5.95
N LEU A 249 3.99 15.79 -5.72
CA LEU A 249 3.01 15.56 -4.68
C LEU A 249 3.57 15.92 -3.29
N MET A 250 4.81 15.52 -3.00
CA MET A 250 5.47 15.86 -1.74
C MET A 250 5.56 17.37 -1.53
N VAL A 251 5.92 18.14 -2.58
CA VAL A 251 5.99 19.60 -2.49
C VAL A 251 4.63 20.22 -2.19
N LEU A 252 3.57 19.73 -2.84
CA LEU A 252 2.23 20.26 -2.65
C LEU A 252 1.66 19.91 -1.29
N LEU A 253 1.90 18.68 -0.80
CA LEU A 253 1.49 18.26 0.54
C LEU A 253 2.15 19.12 1.63
N ARG A 254 3.46 19.42 1.49
CA ARG A 254 4.18 20.27 2.45
C ARG A 254 3.67 21.72 2.48
N LYS A 255 3.11 22.21 1.38
CA LYS A 255 2.62 23.58 1.26
C LYS A 255 1.14 23.72 1.59
N ALA A 256 0.39 22.63 1.60
CA ALA A 256 -1.04 22.64 1.84
C ALA A 256 -1.34 23.05 3.29
N LYS A 257 -2.38 23.86 3.48
CA LYS A 257 -2.91 24.18 4.82
C LYS A 257 -3.63 22.96 5.44
N ARG A 258 -4.24 22.13 4.61
CA ARG A 258 -4.94 20.90 5.00
C ARG A 258 -4.70 19.78 4.00
N ILE A 259 -4.53 18.58 4.54
CA ILE A 259 -4.43 17.35 3.76
C ILE A 259 -5.66 16.49 4.07
N ILE A 260 -6.32 16.00 3.04
CA ILE A 260 -7.42 15.04 3.15
C ILE A 260 -6.96 13.73 2.54
N ALA A 261 -6.99 12.66 3.31
CA ALA A 261 -6.65 11.35 2.83
C ALA A 261 -7.43 10.27 3.60
N ARG A 262 -7.53 9.09 3.00
CA ARG A 262 -7.94 7.91 3.76
C ARG A 262 -6.79 7.48 4.66
N SER A 263 -7.11 6.92 5.82
CA SER A 263 -6.15 6.40 6.79
C SER A 263 -5.49 5.08 6.32
N GLY A 264 -5.10 5.01 5.05
CA GLY A 264 -4.30 3.91 4.53
C GLY A 264 -2.88 3.97 5.10
N TYR A 265 -2.31 2.83 5.47
CA TYR A 265 -1.02 2.80 6.16
C TYR A 265 0.11 3.43 5.34
N SER A 266 0.16 3.21 4.03
CA SER A 266 1.14 3.86 3.14
C SER A 266 1.03 5.38 3.19
N THR A 267 -0.20 5.92 3.21
CA THR A 267 -0.41 7.37 3.32
C THR A 267 0.04 7.90 4.69
N ILE A 268 -0.19 7.15 5.77
CA ILE A 268 0.28 7.52 7.11
C ILE A 268 1.82 7.59 7.14
N MET A 269 2.51 6.59 6.56
CA MET A 269 3.97 6.59 6.43
C MET A 269 4.47 7.77 5.59
N ASP A 270 3.78 8.08 4.49
CA ASP A 270 4.12 9.22 3.63
C ASP A 270 3.99 10.54 4.38
N LEU A 271 2.89 10.74 5.12
CA LEU A 271 2.68 11.94 5.92
C LEU A 271 3.69 12.06 7.07
N ALA A 272 4.00 10.95 7.74
CA ALA A 272 5.02 10.93 8.80
C ALA A 272 6.43 11.27 8.26
N CYS A 273 6.72 10.98 7.00
CA CYS A 273 8.00 11.29 6.35
C CYS A 273 8.13 12.78 6.00
N ILE A 274 7.02 13.46 5.68
CA ILE A 274 7.07 14.86 5.26
C ILE A 274 6.92 15.87 6.42
N GLY A 275 6.53 15.44 7.62
CA GLY A 275 6.42 16.21 8.87
C GLY A 275 5.04 16.82 9.07
#